data_9014532bdd2e7474cef5ecc745068b41
#
_entry.id   9014532bdd2e7474cef5ecc745068b41
#
_cell.length_a   1.000
_cell.length_b   1.000
_cell.length_c   1.000
_cell.angle_alpha   90.00
_cell.angle_beta   90.00
_cell.angle_gamma   90.00
#
_symmetry.space_group_name_H-M   'P 1'
#
loop_
_entity.id
_entity.type
_entity.pdbx_description
1 polymer ?
#
loop_
_entity_poly.entity_id
_entity_poly.type
_entity_poly.pdbx_seq_one_letter_code
_entity_poly.pdbx_strand_id
1 'polypeptide(L)'
;MKTIVVSAVNLNVGGTLTILRDCLEFLSSLSATGEYRVVAIVHKKELAQYEGIEYIELQWPKKRWVNRLWCEYVSMRKISKRLSPVYLWISLHDTTPNVVAERKAVYCHNPFPFYEWKWRELLFNYKIVLFSWFSYFIYRINIHKNDKVIVQQKWLKDEFGKLFQLDSSKVIVAPPENKKEEVKVTCPETNRFTFLFPSSANLHKNFEALCEAAKLLETEVGINKFKVVMTIDAASNRYTKWLKEKWGDVESINFAGFMTKEKLYGYYQSADCLVFPSKVETWGLPITEFMEASGDKPMLLADLPYAHETSAGASKVGFFNPNDPVELKNKMKDLLKNDISALEAVPKLEIEEPKADSWKELFEILLG
;
A
#
# COMPACT_ATOMS: atom_id res chain seq x y z
N MET A 1 -22.08 -12.06 25.00
CA MET A 1 -20.88 -12.02 24.16
C MET A 1 -21.28 -11.47 22.78
N LYS A 2 -20.71 -10.34 22.36
CA LYS A 2 -20.99 -9.71 21.06
C LYS A 2 -20.14 -10.37 19.96
N THR A 3 -20.74 -10.66 18.79
CA THR A 3 -20.00 -11.32 17.69
C THR A 3 -19.41 -10.29 16.73
N ILE A 4 -18.10 -10.33 16.53
CA ILE A 4 -17.35 -9.56 15.53
C ILE A 4 -16.96 -10.51 14.39
N VAL A 5 -17.28 -10.13 13.15
CA VAL A 5 -16.89 -10.88 11.95
C VAL A 5 -15.94 -10.06 11.09
N VAL A 6 -14.78 -10.63 10.76
CA VAL A 6 -13.82 -10.05 9.82
C VAL A 6 -13.85 -10.82 8.52
N SER A 7 -14.10 -10.16 7.39
CA SER A 7 -14.00 -10.79 6.07
C SER A 7 -12.78 -10.32 5.30
N ALA A 8 -11.89 -11.27 4.94
CA ALA A 8 -10.57 -11.00 4.37
C ALA A 8 -10.08 -12.08 3.39
N VAL A 9 -10.98 -12.65 2.59
CA VAL A 9 -10.69 -13.80 1.69
C VAL A 9 -9.62 -13.53 0.62
N ASN A 10 -9.23 -12.29 0.38
CA ASN A 10 -8.25 -11.93 -0.64
C ASN A 10 -6.91 -11.43 -0.08
N LEU A 11 -6.83 -11.19 1.22
CA LEU A 11 -5.63 -10.69 1.88
C LEU A 11 -4.67 -11.84 2.16
N ASN A 12 -3.78 -12.13 1.24
CA ASN A 12 -2.91 -13.32 1.32
C ASN A 12 -1.46 -13.08 0.96
N VAL A 13 -1.08 -11.86 0.53
CA VAL A 13 0.31 -11.50 0.17
C VAL A 13 0.58 -10.01 0.42
N GLY A 14 1.85 -9.67 0.68
CA GLY A 14 2.33 -8.29 0.77
C GLY A 14 1.66 -7.48 1.88
N GLY A 15 1.60 -6.16 1.73
CA GLY A 15 1.06 -5.24 2.73
C GLY A 15 -0.38 -5.52 3.14
N THR A 16 -1.21 -6.09 2.25
CA THR A 16 -2.58 -6.47 2.62
C THR A 16 -2.63 -7.62 3.62
N LEU A 17 -1.69 -8.58 3.53
CA LEU A 17 -1.57 -9.65 4.51
C LEU A 17 -1.09 -9.11 5.88
N THR A 18 -0.23 -8.10 5.89
CA THR A 18 0.18 -7.41 7.12
C THR A 18 -1.04 -6.78 7.81
N ILE A 19 -1.87 -6.05 7.08
CA ILE A 19 -3.13 -5.48 7.61
C ILE A 19 -4.02 -6.56 8.24
N LEU A 20 -4.16 -7.71 7.58
CA LEU A 20 -4.93 -8.83 8.15
C LEU A 20 -4.33 -9.34 9.45
N ARG A 21 -3.01 -9.54 9.49
CA ARG A 21 -2.30 -10.04 10.67
C ARG A 21 -2.44 -9.09 11.85
N ASP A 22 -2.20 -7.81 11.63
CA ASP A 22 -2.30 -6.78 12.67
C ASP A 22 -3.74 -6.67 13.21
N CYS A 23 -4.74 -6.69 12.34
CA CYS A 23 -6.14 -6.70 12.73
C CYS A 23 -6.49 -7.94 13.59
N LEU A 24 -6.09 -9.13 13.16
CA LEU A 24 -6.42 -10.37 13.87
C LEU A 24 -5.61 -10.52 15.17
N GLU A 25 -4.38 -10.03 15.23
CA GLU A 25 -3.59 -10.00 16.46
C GLU A 25 -4.28 -9.14 17.53
N PHE A 26 -4.73 -7.94 17.15
CA PHE A 26 -5.52 -7.09 18.04
C PHE A 26 -6.82 -7.77 18.49
N LEU A 27 -7.57 -8.36 17.56
CA LEU A 27 -8.83 -9.04 17.85
C LEU A 27 -8.66 -10.31 18.71
N SER A 28 -7.52 -10.98 18.61
CA SER A 28 -7.16 -12.08 19.50
C SER A 28 -7.07 -11.59 20.97
N SER A 29 -6.40 -10.47 21.19
CA SER A 29 -6.33 -9.86 22.52
C SER A 29 -7.70 -9.41 23.02
N LEU A 30 -8.52 -8.87 22.13
CA LEU A 30 -9.90 -8.45 22.48
C LEU A 30 -10.79 -9.66 22.79
N SER A 31 -10.65 -10.78 22.05
CA SER A 31 -11.38 -12.01 22.33
C SER A 31 -11.04 -12.61 23.69
N ALA A 32 -9.79 -12.46 24.15
CA ALA A 32 -9.34 -12.95 25.45
C ALA A 32 -10.07 -12.29 26.64
N THR A 33 -10.71 -11.12 26.44
CA THR A 33 -11.53 -10.47 27.48
C THR A 33 -12.83 -11.23 27.80
N GLY A 34 -13.25 -12.14 26.91
CA GLY A 34 -14.50 -12.89 27.04
C GLY A 34 -15.77 -12.11 26.67
N GLU A 35 -15.64 -10.83 26.31
CA GLU A 35 -16.78 -9.99 25.89
C GLU A 35 -17.18 -10.22 24.43
N TYR A 36 -16.20 -10.56 23.60
CA TYR A 36 -16.36 -10.68 22.16
C TYR A 36 -16.03 -12.09 21.64
N ARG A 37 -16.89 -12.59 20.76
CA ARG A 37 -16.64 -13.74 19.90
C ARG A 37 -16.11 -13.23 18.56
N VAL A 38 -14.95 -13.66 18.12
CA VAL A 38 -14.33 -13.23 16.87
C VAL A 38 -14.37 -14.34 15.85
N VAL A 39 -14.89 -14.07 14.65
CA VAL A 39 -14.94 -14.99 13.51
C VAL A 39 -14.22 -14.35 12.32
N ALA A 40 -13.16 -14.98 11.82
CA ALA A 40 -12.39 -14.52 10.66
C ALA A 40 -12.70 -15.38 9.42
N ILE A 41 -13.15 -14.75 8.34
CA ILE A 41 -13.39 -15.40 7.05
C ILE A 41 -12.19 -15.10 6.15
N VAL A 42 -11.32 -16.07 5.95
CA VAL A 42 -10.01 -15.91 5.33
C VAL A 42 -9.79 -16.87 4.16
N HIS A 43 -8.75 -16.66 3.37
CA HIS A 43 -8.34 -17.59 2.33
C HIS A 43 -7.83 -18.91 2.92
N LYS A 44 -6.86 -18.79 3.85
CA LYS A 44 -6.26 -19.88 4.63
C LYS A 44 -5.90 -19.36 6.01
N LYS A 45 -6.23 -20.12 7.05
CA LYS A 45 -5.96 -19.72 8.44
C LYS A 45 -4.47 -19.62 8.75
N GLU A 46 -3.63 -20.49 8.14
CA GLU A 46 -2.20 -20.52 8.39
C GLU A 46 -1.50 -19.20 8.04
N LEU A 47 -2.12 -18.36 7.22
CA LEU A 47 -1.56 -17.05 6.84
C LEU A 47 -1.59 -16.03 8.00
N ALA A 48 -2.58 -16.18 8.91
CA ALA A 48 -2.80 -15.27 10.03
C ALA A 48 -3.60 -16.01 11.13
N GLN A 49 -2.94 -16.93 11.83
CA GLN A 49 -3.57 -17.76 12.87
C GLN A 49 -3.25 -17.21 14.25
N TYR A 50 -4.28 -16.89 15.01
CA TYR A 50 -4.21 -16.37 16.38
C TYR A 50 -5.19 -17.11 17.29
N GLU A 51 -4.90 -17.12 18.60
CA GLU A 51 -5.76 -17.76 19.60
C GLU A 51 -7.08 -16.98 19.80
N GLY A 52 -8.13 -17.67 20.22
CA GLY A 52 -9.44 -17.05 20.50
C GLY A 52 -10.24 -16.63 19.26
N ILE A 53 -9.78 -16.96 18.06
CA ILE A 53 -10.45 -16.63 16.80
C ILE A 53 -10.98 -17.90 16.13
N GLU A 54 -12.25 -17.87 15.74
CA GLU A 54 -12.87 -18.90 14.90
C GLU A 54 -12.61 -18.61 13.42
N TYR A 55 -12.24 -19.61 12.63
CA TYR A 55 -11.90 -19.42 11.21
C TYR A 55 -12.87 -20.09 10.27
N ILE A 56 -13.27 -19.37 9.21
CA ILE A 56 -13.98 -19.90 8.05
C ILE A 56 -13.08 -19.71 6.83
N GLU A 57 -12.61 -20.81 6.25
CA GLU A 57 -11.73 -20.78 5.10
C GLU A 57 -12.49 -20.85 3.79
N LEU A 58 -12.22 -19.88 2.89
CA LEU A 58 -12.83 -19.81 1.57
C LEU A 58 -11.74 -19.57 0.51
N GLN A 59 -11.31 -20.63 -0.18
CA GLN A 59 -10.27 -20.55 -1.21
C GLN A 59 -10.84 -20.30 -2.61
N TRP A 60 -12.07 -20.73 -2.86
CA TRP A 60 -12.72 -20.67 -4.17
C TRP A 60 -13.00 -19.24 -4.71
N PRO A 61 -13.25 -18.19 -3.88
CA PRO A 61 -13.53 -16.85 -4.40
C PRO A 61 -12.39 -16.29 -5.25
N LYS A 62 -11.14 -16.66 -4.94
CA LYS A 62 -9.94 -16.15 -5.63
C LYS A 62 -9.76 -16.74 -7.03
N LYS A 63 -10.42 -17.85 -7.38
CA LYS A 63 -10.22 -18.52 -8.67
C LYS A 63 -10.69 -17.71 -9.87
N ARG A 64 -11.78 -16.95 -9.75
CA ARG A 64 -12.37 -16.12 -10.83
C ARG A 64 -13.09 -14.90 -10.25
N TRP A 65 -13.16 -13.82 -11.02
CA TRP A 65 -13.88 -12.59 -10.63
C TRP A 65 -15.36 -12.83 -10.29
N VAL A 66 -16.05 -13.65 -11.09
CA VAL A 66 -17.44 -14.02 -10.83
C VAL A 66 -17.59 -14.71 -9.47
N ASN A 67 -16.68 -15.59 -9.12
CA ASN A 67 -16.66 -16.24 -7.80
C ASN A 67 -16.52 -15.23 -6.67
N ARG A 68 -15.70 -14.19 -6.88
CA ARG A 68 -15.53 -13.13 -5.92
C ARG A 68 -16.86 -12.39 -5.69
N LEU A 69 -17.49 -11.92 -6.76
CA LEU A 69 -18.79 -11.25 -6.66
C LEU A 69 -19.86 -12.13 -6.01
N TRP A 70 -19.90 -13.40 -6.38
CA TRP A 70 -20.82 -14.37 -5.74
C TRP A 70 -20.54 -14.53 -4.24
N CYS A 71 -19.26 -14.58 -3.85
CA CYS A 71 -18.87 -14.64 -2.46
C CYS A 71 -19.38 -13.41 -1.69
N GLU A 72 -19.09 -12.21 -2.17
CA GLU A 72 -19.45 -10.95 -1.53
C GLU A 72 -20.97 -10.76 -1.36
N TYR A 73 -21.72 -11.03 -2.42
CA TYR A 73 -23.13 -10.63 -2.42
C TYR A 73 -24.11 -11.76 -2.09
N VAL A 74 -23.67 -13.02 -2.20
CA VAL A 74 -24.51 -14.20 -1.92
C VAL A 74 -24.00 -14.99 -0.71
N SER A 75 -22.71 -15.42 -0.74
CA SER A 75 -22.20 -16.32 0.30
C SER A 75 -22.05 -15.61 1.64
N MET A 76 -21.51 -14.37 1.66
CA MET A 76 -21.38 -13.58 2.90
C MET A 76 -22.73 -13.31 3.56
N ARG A 77 -23.82 -13.12 2.76
CA ARG A 77 -25.17 -13.01 3.31
C ARG A 77 -25.63 -14.28 4.00
N LYS A 78 -25.36 -15.47 3.42
CA LYS A 78 -25.70 -16.74 4.03
C LYS A 78 -24.90 -16.99 5.32
N ILE A 79 -23.60 -16.65 5.29
CA ILE A 79 -22.73 -16.79 6.46
C ILE A 79 -23.16 -15.86 7.57
N SER A 80 -23.43 -14.57 7.27
CA SER A 80 -23.87 -13.60 8.29
C SER A 80 -25.17 -14.01 8.96
N LYS A 81 -26.13 -14.58 8.21
CA LYS A 81 -27.36 -15.10 8.80
C LYS A 81 -27.12 -16.31 9.73
N ARG A 82 -26.16 -17.18 9.40
CA ARG A 82 -25.81 -18.33 10.28
C ARG A 82 -25.08 -17.92 11.54
N LEU A 83 -24.32 -16.83 11.48
CA LEU A 83 -23.56 -16.28 12.61
C LEU A 83 -24.40 -15.30 13.44
N SER A 84 -25.63 -14.98 13.03
CA SER A 84 -26.50 -14.00 13.70
C SER A 84 -26.81 -14.42 15.15
N PRO A 85 -26.83 -13.44 16.09
CA PRO A 85 -26.66 -12.00 15.88
C PRO A 85 -25.18 -11.60 15.69
N VAL A 86 -24.89 -10.81 14.65
CA VAL A 86 -23.58 -10.23 14.40
C VAL A 86 -23.61 -8.76 14.81
N TYR A 87 -22.78 -8.40 15.77
CA TYR A 87 -22.68 -7.02 16.28
C TYR A 87 -21.91 -6.12 15.31
N LEU A 88 -20.70 -6.54 14.89
CA LEU A 88 -19.90 -5.81 13.92
C LEU A 88 -19.45 -6.75 12.78
N TRP A 89 -19.65 -6.32 11.55
CA TRP A 89 -19.01 -6.91 10.37
C TRP A 89 -18.03 -5.92 9.78
N ILE A 90 -16.73 -6.25 9.80
CA ILE A 90 -15.69 -5.47 9.13
C ILE A 90 -15.17 -6.22 7.89
N SER A 91 -15.22 -5.55 6.75
CA SER A 91 -14.67 -6.05 5.48
C SER A 91 -13.29 -5.44 5.26
N LEU A 92 -12.23 -6.24 5.21
CA LEU A 92 -10.85 -5.78 4.99
C LEU A 92 -10.43 -5.81 3.51
N HIS A 93 -11.35 -5.95 2.57
CA HIS A 93 -10.99 -6.15 1.18
C HIS A 93 -11.72 -5.22 0.19
N ASP A 94 -11.78 -3.93 0.55
CA ASP A 94 -12.20 -2.81 -0.30
C ASP A 94 -13.70 -2.78 -0.67
N THR A 95 -14.39 -3.90 -0.62
CA THR A 95 -15.79 -4.01 -1.05
C THR A 95 -16.72 -4.19 0.13
N THR A 96 -17.94 -3.66 0.01
CA THR A 96 -18.98 -3.83 1.02
C THR A 96 -19.84 -5.04 0.70
N PRO A 97 -19.68 -6.17 1.41
CA PRO A 97 -20.46 -7.37 1.16
C PRO A 97 -21.93 -7.18 1.56
N ASN A 98 -22.79 -7.99 0.97
CA ASN A 98 -24.19 -8.02 1.38
C ASN A 98 -24.33 -8.90 2.64
N VAL A 99 -24.39 -8.30 3.82
CA VAL A 99 -24.43 -9.00 5.10
C VAL A 99 -25.53 -8.50 6.03
N VAL A 100 -25.91 -9.34 7.00
CA VAL A 100 -26.78 -8.99 8.11
C VAL A 100 -25.91 -8.81 9.34
N ALA A 101 -25.80 -7.59 9.81
CA ALA A 101 -25.07 -7.21 11.01
C ALA A 101 -25.65 -5.92 11.54
N GLU A 102 -25.49 -5.67 12.84
CA GLU A 102 -25.94 -4.43 13.52
C GLU A 102 -25.10 -3.26 13.03
N ARG A 103 -23.77 -3.42 13.02
CA ARG A 103 -22.80 -2.44 12.50
C ARG A 103 -21.99 -3.02 11.36
N LYS A 104 -21.65 -2.19 10.40
CA LYS A 104 -20.89 -2.57 9.19
C LYS A 104 -19.78 -1.57 8.92
N ALA A 105 -18.60 -2.08 8.65
CA ALA A 105 -17.46 -1.26 8.26
C ALA A 105 -16.70 -1.89 7.09
N VAL A 106 -16.07 -1.05 6.27
CA VAL A 106 -15.18 -1.48 5.18
C VAL A 106 -13.85 -0.76 5.29
N TYR A 107 -12.76 -1.48 5.19
CA TYR A 107 -11.40 -0.96 5.10
C TYR A 107 -10.95 -0.97 3.64
N CYS A 108 -10.70 0.23 3.10
CA CYS A 108 -10.33 0.47 1.71
C CYS A 108 -8.84 0.78 1.61
N HIS A 109 -8.06 -0.14 1.06
CA HIS A 109 -6.62 -0.03 0.90
C HIS A 109 -6.16 -0.18 -0.56
N ASN A 110 -7.06 0.03 -1.51
CA ASN A 110 -6.77 -0.07 -2.94
C ASN A 110 -7.04 1.27 -3.63
N PRO A 111 -6.01 1.94 -4.17
CA PRO A 111 -6.14 3.27 -4.75
C PRO A 111 -6.56 3.27 -6.24
N PHE A 112 -6.81 2.11 -6.84
CA PHE A 112 -7.08 2.00 -8.28
C PHE A 112 -8.29 2.79 -8.81
N PRO A 113 -9.33 3.14 -8.03
CA PRO A 113 -10.36 4.08 -8.52
C PRO A 113 -9.80 5.45 -8.94
N PHE A 114 -8.62 5.82 -8.41
CA PHE A 114 -7.94 7.10 -8.64
C PHE A 114 -6.71 6.96 -9.56
N TYR A 115 -6.49 5.78 -10.14
CA TYR A 115 -5.35 5.53 -11.01
C TYR A 115 -5.61 6.04 -12.44
N GLU A 116 -4.84 7.04 -12.86
CA GLU A 116 -4.84 7.54 -14.24
C GLU A 116 -3.94 6.66 -15.12
N TRP A 117 -4.56 5.70 -15.79
CA TRP A 117 -3.87 4.80 -16.69
C TRP A 117 -3.67 5.38 -18.08
N LYS A 118 -2.64 4.93 -18.80
CA LYS A 118 -2.34 5.29 -20.19
C LYS A 118 -2.64 4.12 -21.13
N TRP A 119 -3.06 4.41 -22.36
CA TRP A 119 -3.43 3.39 -23.38
C TRP A 119 -2.37 2.30 -23.59
N ARG A 120 -1.08 2.65 -23.55
CA ARG A 120 0.02 1.68 -23.66
C ARG A 120 0.01 0.63 -22.54
N GLU A 121 -0.55 0.89 -21.41
CA GLU A 121 -0.59 -0.02 -20.27
C GLU A 121 -1.51 -1.22 -20.50
N LEU A 122 -2.48 -1.10 -21.41
CA LEU A 122 -3.27 -2.22 -21.90
C LEU A 122 -2.41 -3.33 -22.52
N LEU A 123 -1.28 -2.97 -23.14
CA LEU A 123 -0.35 -3.93 -23.75
C LEU A 123 0.38 -4.78 -22.72
N PHE A 124 0.58 -4.25 -21.52
CA PHE A 124 1.31 -4.93 -20.44
C PHE A 124 0.37 -5.69 -19.50
N ASN A 125 -0.71 -5.04 -19.07
CA ASN A 125 -1.67 -5.65 -18.15
C ASN A 125 -3.07 -5.05 -18.30
N TYR A 126 -3.82 -5.51 -19.30
CA TYR A 126 -5.19 -5.07 -19.52
C TYR A 126 -6.11 -5.32 -18.31
N LYS A 127 -5.80 -6.33 -17.46
CA LYS A 127 -6.62 -6.64 -16.28
C LYS A 127 -6.56 -5.52 -15.23
N ILE A 128 -5.38 -4.92 -15.02
CA ILE A 128 -5.23 -3.79 -14.09
C ILE A 128 -5.96 -2.56 -14.62
N VAL A 129 -5.86 -2.30 -15.91
CA VAL A 129 -6.56 -1.16 -16.55
C VAL A 129 -8.09 -1.34 -16.44
N LEU A 130 -8.60 -2.52 -16.78
CA LEU A 130 -10.02 -2.83 -16.62
C LEU A 130 -10.44 -2.77 -15.13
N PHE A 131 -9.61 -3.26 -14.24
CA PHE A 131 -9.88 -3.19 -12.80
C PHE A 131 -9.96 -1.74 -12.31
N SER A 132 -9.02 -0.88 -12.71
CA SER A 132 -9.06 0.55 -12.40
C SER A 132 -10.37 1.19 -12.89
N TRP A 133 -10.76 0.91 -14.13
CA TRP A 133 -11.99 1.45 -14.70
C TRP A 133 -13.27 0.96 -14.00
N PHE A 134 -13.34 -0.34 -13.69
CA PHE A 134 -14.51 -0.94 -13.02
C PHE A 134 -14.50 -0.76 -11.51
N SER A 135 -13.38 -0.44 -10.90
CA SER A 135 -13.25 -0.35 -9.44
C SER A 135 -14.21 0.68 -8.83
N TYR A 136 -14.46 1.81 -9.51
CA TYR A 136 -15.47 2.77 -9.11
C TYR A 136 -16.84 2.14 -8.89
N PHE A 137 -17.32 1.34 -9.85
CA PHE A 137 -18.63 0.70 -9.76
C PHE A 137 -18.67 -0.35 -8.64
N ILE A 138 -17.59 -1.10 -8.48
CA ILE A 138 -17.48 -2.13 -7.45
C ILE A 138 -17.50 -1.51 -6.05
N TYR A 139 -16.79 -0.42 -5.84
CA TYR A 139 -16.77 0.29 -4.55
C TYR A 139 -18.12 0.92 -4.24
N ARG A 140 -18.81 1.46 -5.23
CA ARG A 140 -20.13 2.08 -5.06
C ARG A 140 -21.20 1.10 -4.56
N ILE A 141 -21.05 -0.20 -4.87
CA ILE A 141 -22.03 -1.20 -4.42
C ILE A 141 -22.04 -1.28 -2.89
N ASN A 142 -23.18 -0.96 -2.30
CA ASN A 142 -23.44 -1.01 -0.86
C ASN A 142 -22.58 -0.07 0.02
N ILE A 143 -21.72 0.79 -0.51
CA ILE A 143 -20.82 1.62 0.31
C ILE A 143 -21.59 2.47 1.34
N HIS A 144 -22.77 2.98 0.97
CA HIS A 144 -23.63 3.76 1.85
C HIS A 144 -24.29 2.92 2.98
N LYS A 145 -24.25 1.57 2.88
CA LYS A 145 -24.76 0.68 3.91
C LYS A 145 -23.78 0.46 5.06
N ASN A 146 -22.54 0.96 4.91
CA ASN A 146 -21.60 0.96 6.02
C ASN A 146 -21.91 2.09 6.99
N ASP A 147 -21.72 1.82 8.26
CA ASP A 147 -21.71 2.84 9.31
C ASP A 147 -20.39 3.62 9.28
N LYS A 148 -19.29 2.92 8.96
CA LYS A 148 -17.96 3.49 8.81
C LYS A 148 -17.23 2.94 7.57
N VAL A 149 -16.51 3.83 6.88
CA VAL A 149 -15.59 3.52 5.79
C VAL A 149 -14.20 3.92 6.27
N ILE A 150 -13.24 2.99 6.23
CA ILE A 150 -11.87 3.23 6.71
C ILE A 150 -10.96 3.39 5.50
N VAL A 151 -10.14 4.43 5.50
CA VAL A 151 -9.12 4.72 4.49
C VAL A 151 -7.79 5.02 5.17
N GLN A 152 -6.67 4.91 4.46
CA GLN A 152 -5.35 5.03 5.08
C GLN A 152 -4.84 6.47 5.17
N GLN A 153 -5.36 7.38 4.33
CA GLN A 153 -4.88 8.76 4.24
C GLN A 153 -6.01 9.78 4.08
N LYS A 154 -5.73 11.02 4.43
CA LYS A 154 -6.68 12.13 4.33
C LYS A 154 -7.11 12.38 2.88
N TRP A 155 -6.18 12.36 1.92
CA TRP A 155 -6.53 12.56 0.51
C TRP A 155 -7.54 11.50 0.03
N LEU A 156 -7.44 10.26 0.50
CA LEU A 156 -8.45 9.22 0.21
C LEU A 156 -9.79 9.55 0.86
N LYS A 157 -9.80 10.07 2.12
CA LYS A 157 -11.03 10.52 2.78
C LYS A 157 -11.73 11.58 1.93
N ASP A 158 -10.99 12.57 1.45
CA ASP A 158 -11.49 13.65 0.63
C ASP A 158 -12.03 13.14 -0.72
N GLU A 159 -11.29 12.27 -1.40
CA GLU A 159 -11.69 11.70 -2.68
C GLU A 159 -12.86 10.71 -2.56
N PHE A 160 -12.92 9.89 -1.52
CA PHE A 160 -14.07 9.02 -1.25
C PHE A 160 -15.31 9.84 -0.92
N GLY A 161 -15.15 10.92 -0.17
CA GLY A 161 -16.23 11.88 0.11
C GLY A 161 -16.83 12.45 -1.17
N LYS A 162 -15.98 12.94 -2.09
CA LYS A 162 -16.41 13.49 -3.38
C LYS A 162 -17.01 12.42 -4.31
N LEU A 163 -16.28 11.31 -4.50
CA LEU A 163 -16.60 10.28 -5.50
C LEU A 163 -17.88 9.51 -5.14
N PHE A 164 -18.07 9.21 -3.87
CA PHE A 164 -19.18 8.40 -3.38
C PHE A 164 -20.21 9.19 -2.58
N GLN A 165 -20.04 10.51 -2.44
CA GLN A 165 -20.93 11.38 -1.67
C GLN A 165 -21.11 10.90 -0.23
N LEU A 166 -20.01 10.52 0.40
CA LEU A 166 -19.98 10.08 1.80
C LEU A 166 -19.83 11.27 2.74
N ASP A 167 -20.56 11.23 3.82
CA ASP A 167 -20.37 12.18 4.91
C ASP A 167 -18.97 11.98 5.54
N SER A 168 -18.25 13.07 5.80
CA SER A 168 -16.90 13.04 6.37
C SER A 168 -16.86 12.32 7.73
N SER A 169 -17.92 12.39 8.53
CA SER A 169 -18.03 11.70 9.82
C SER A 169 -18.08 10.17 9.68
N LYS A 170 -18.44 9.66 8.51
CA LYS A 170 -18.44 8.22 8.20
C LYS A 170 -17.09 7.70 7.76
N VAL A 171 -16.18 8.57 7.29
CA VAL A 171 -14.88 8.15 6.75
C VAL A 171 -13.80 8.35 7.79
N ILE A 172 -13.27 7.25 8.32
CA ILE A 172 -12.19 7.22 9.31
C ILE A 172 -10.85 7.16 8.57
N VAL A 173 -9.90 8.01 8.93
CA VAL A 173 -8.51 7.89 8.50
C VAL A 173 -7.76 7.01 9.49
N ALA A 174 -7.29 5.85 9.02
CA ALA A 174 -6.53 4.89 9.83
C ALA A 174 -5.33 4.39 9.02
N PRO A 175 -4.15 5.01 9.16
CA PRO A 175 -2.92 4.56 8.53
C PRO A 175 -2.51 3.19 9.04
N PRO A 176 -1.72 2.41 8.27
CA PRO A 176 -1.18 1.16 8.75
C PRO A 176 -0.25 1.41 9.94
N GLU A 177 -0.38 0.57 10.98
CA GLU A 177 0.53 0.64 12.13
C GLU A 177 1.97 0.33 11.70
N ASN A 178 2.89 1.16 12.14
CA ASN A 178 4.30 0.95 11.91
C ASN A 178 4.90 0.27 13.13
N LYS A 179 4.94 -1.06 13.11
CA LYS A 179 5.55 -1.85 14.19
C LYS A 179 7.07 -1.81 14.03
N LYS A 180 7.76 -1.21 14.99
CA LYS A 180 9.22 -1.28 15.09
C LYS A 180 9.63 -2.74 15.33
N GLU A 181 10.06 -3.42 14.30
CA GLU A 181 10.67 -4.73 14.42
C GLU A 181 12.20 -4.57 14.47
N GLU A 182 12.83 -5.17 15.46
CA GLU A 182 14.28 -5.30 15.46
C GLU A 182 14.70 -6.33 14.39
N VAL A 183 15.06 -5.83 13.22
CA VAL A 183 15.53 -6.66 12.11
C VAL A 183 17.05 -6.73 12.18
N LYS A 184 17.60 -7.95 12.23
CA LYS A 184 19.05 -8.15 12.06
C LYS A 184 19.42 -7.81 10.63
N VAL A 185 20.08 -6.68 10.44
CA VAL A 185 20.37 -6.09 9.14
C VAL A 185 21.73 -6.51 8.63
N THR A 186 21.80 -6.87 7.36
CA THR A 186 23.07 -7.01 6.64
C THR A 186 23.15 -5.88 5.62
N CYS A 187 23.93 -4.85 5.92
CA CYS A 187 24.10 -3.72 5.02
C CYS A 187 24.95 -4.14 3.82
N PRO A 188 24.47 -3.96 2.58
CA PRO A 188 25.30 -4.16 1.40
C PRO A 188 26.38 -3.08 1.33
N GLU A 189 27.57 -3.45 0.83
CA GLU A 189 28.59 -2.45 0.52
C GLU A 189 28.12 -1.59 -0.68
N THR A 190 28.12 -0.28 -0.49
CA THR A 190 27.79 0.69 -1.52
C THR A 190 28.99 1.59 -1.77
N ASN A 191 29.74 1.30 -2.83
CA ASN A 191 30.92 2.09 -3.23
C ASN A 191 30.56 3.29 -4.13
N ARG A 192 29.27 3.52 -4.36
CA ARG A 192 28.72 4.57 -5.22
C ARG A 192 27.46 5.13 -4.61
N PHE A 193 27.15 6.38 -4.90
CA PHE A 193 25.88 6.99 -4.49
C PHE A 193 24.70 6.10 -4.95
N THR A 194 23.92 5.62 -4.03
CA THR A 194 22.89 4.60 -4.28
C THR A 194 21.49 5.19 -4.12
N PHE A 195 20.77 5.24 -5.22
CA PHE A 195 19.33 5.48 -5.26
C PHE A 195 18.60 4.17 -5.12
N LEU A 196 17.68 4.07 -4.16
CA LEU A 196 16.90 2.86 -3.88
C LEU A 196 15.44 3.03 -4.25
N PHE A 197 14.88 2.10 -5.00
CA PHE A 197 13.43 1.99 -5.23
C PHE A 197 12.92 0.60 -4.89
N PRO A 198 12.44 0.38 -3.66
CA PRO A 198 11.83 -0.87 -3.25
C PRO A 198 10.36 -0.90 -3.65
N SER A 199 9.99 -1.84 -4.51
CA SER A 199 8.60 -1.95 -4.95
C SER A 199 8.29 -3.29 -5.62
N SER A 200 7.01 -3.60 -5.73
CA SER A 200 6.50 -4.71 -6.54
C SER A 200 6.45 -4.36 -8.04
N ALA A 201 6.56 -5.36 -8.90
CA ALA A 201 6.64 -5.23 -10.35
C ALA A 201 5.29 -4.86 -11.02
N ASN A 202 4.71 -3.72 -10.65
CA ASN A 202 3.42 -3.23 -11.14
C ASN A 202 3.56 -1.93 -11.95
N LEU A 203 2.68 -1.73 -12.93
CA LEU A 203 2.69 -0.56 -13.84
C LEU A 203 2.58 0.79 -13.12
N HIS A 204 1.68 0.88 -12.13
CA HIS A 204 1.48 2.13 -11.36
C HIS A 204 2.72 2.55 -10.56
N LYS A 205 3.68 1.67 -10.37
CA LYS A 205 4.95 1.98 -9.70
C LYS A 205 5.92 2.81 -10.55
N ASN A 206 5.64 2.94 -11.87
CA ASN A 206 6.32 3.88 -12.77
C ASN A 206 7.83 3.71 -12.85
N PHE A 207 8.30 2.47 -12.93
CA PHE A 207 9.73 2.17 -13.07
C PHE A 207 10.36 2.83 -14.30
N GLU A 208 9.58 3.02 -15.36
CA GLU A 208 10.06 3.65 -16.60
C GLU A 208 10.55 5.09 -16.39
N ALA A 209 9.94 5.86 -15.49
CA ALA A 209 10.39 7.23 -15.20
C ALA A 209 11.78 7.23 -14.54
N LEU A 210 12.00 6.32 -13.59
CA LEU A 210 13.30 6.17 -12.93
C LEU A 210 14.36 5.61 -13.86
N CYS A 211 14.03 4.62 -14.70
CA CYS A 211 14.96 4.06 -15.67
C CYS A 211 15.39 5.11 -16.72
N GLU A 212 14.45 5.92 -17.21
CA GLU A 212 14.77 6.99 -18.16
C GLU A 212 15.62 8.09 -17.51
N ALA A 213 15.26 8.50 -16.28
CA ALA A 213 16.06 9.48 -15.52
C ALA A 213 17.49 8.96 -15.28
N ALA A 214 17.66 7.69 -14.91
CA ALA A 214 18.96 7.07 -14.71
C ALA A 214 19.80 7.04 -15.99
N LYS A 215 19.18 6.68 -17.13
CA LYS A 215 19.85 6.69 -18.45
C LYS A 215 20.35 8.09 -18.83
N LEU A 216 19.48 9.10 -18.69
CA LEU A 216 19.83 10.49 -18.97
C LEU A 216 20.95 10.98 -18.06
N LEU A 217 20.91 10.63 -16.77
CA LEU A 217 21.94 10.99 -15.81
C LEU A 217 23.27 10.30 -16.12
N GLU A 218 23.27 9.01 -16.41
CA GLU A 218 24.48 8.26 -16.77
C GLU A 218 25.15 8.85 -18.01
N THR A 219 24.37 9.25 -19.03
CA THR A 219 24.87 9.91 -20.23
C THR A 219 25.55 11.25 -19.90
N GLU A 220 25.07 11.95 -18.88
CA GLU A 220 25.60 13.28 -18.51
C GLU A 220 26.81 13.21 -17.57
N VAL A 221 26.77 12.32 -16.54
CA VAL A 221 27.83 12.28 -15.50
C VAL A 221 28.81 11.13 -15.68
N GLY A 222 28.54 10.23 -16.60
CA GLY A 222 29.34 9.02 -16.88
C GLY A 222 28.96 7.82 -16.01
N ILE A 223 29.41 6.66 -16.45
CA ILE A 223 29.25 5.37 -15.75
C ILE A 223 30.01 5.39 -14.40
N ASN A 224 29.60 4.52 -13.47
CA ASN A 224 30.26 4.35 -12.17
C ASN A 224 30.14 5.50 -11.16
N LYS A 225 29.34 6.54 -11.43
CA LYS A 225 29.13 7.66 -10.50
C LYS A 225 28.01 7.38 -9.48
N PHE A 226 27.01 6.59 -9.87
CA PHE A 226 25.89 6.25 -9.03
C PHE A 226 25.34 4.84 -9.37
N LYS A 227 24.39 4.39 -8.57
CA LYS A 227 23.67 3.14 -8.77
C LYS A 227 22.20 3.35 -8.47
N VAL A 228 21.31 2.80 -9.26
CA VAL A 228 19.87 2.69 -9.01
C VAL A 228 19.53 1.25 -8.72
N VAL A 229 19.06 0.96 -7.51
CA VAL A 229 18.69 -0.38 -7.07
C VAL A 229 17.17 -0.50 -7.05
N MET A 230 16.62 -1.38 -7.89
CA MET A 230 15.20 -1.68 -7.93
C MET A 230 14.96 -3.12 -7.48
N THR A 231 14.03 -3.33 -6.54
CA THR A 231 13.79 -4.65 -5.93
C THR A 231 12.85 -5.54 -6.77
N ILE A 232 12.94 -5.44 -8.07
CA ILE A 232 12.16 -6.25 -9.02
C ILE A 232 13.06 -7.21 -9.81
N ASP A 233 12.51 -8.40 -10.06
CA ASP A 233 13.11 -9.33 -11.01
C ASP A 233 12.66 -8.97 -12.42
N ALA A 234 13.65 -8.80 -13.31
CA ALA A 234 13.44 -8.51 -14.73
C ALA A 234 12.60 -9.56 -15.46
N ALA A 235 12.52 -10.79 -14.96
CA ALA A 235 11.75 -11.88 -15.54
C ALA A 235 10.33 -12.05 -14.96
N SER A 236 9.93 -11.26 -13.96
CA SER A 236 8.68 -11.47 -13.19
C SER A 236 7.41 -11.39 -14.05
N ASN A 237 7.34 -10.47 -15.00
CA ASN A 237 6.17 -10.27 -15.84
C ASN A 237 6.53 -9.58 -17.18
N ARG A 238 5.51 -9.37 -18.05
CA ARG A 238 5.72 -8.71 -19.35
C ARG A 238 6.26 -7.29 -19.24
N TYR A 239 5.84 -6.54 -18.22
CA TYR A 239 6.29 -5.17 -18.01
C TYR A 239 7.76 -5.11 -17.58
N THR A 240 8.18 -5.97 -16.64
CA THR A 240 9.58 -5.99 -16.20
C THR A 240 10.54 -6.50 -17.28
N LYS A 241 10.10 -7.46 -18.12
CA LYS A 241 10.85 -7.89 -19.31
C LYS A 241 11.08 -6.72 -20.28
N TRP A 242 10.02 -5.96 -20.57
CA TRP A 242 10.12 -4.76 -21.40
C TRP A 242 11.05 -3.70 -20.80
N LEU A 243 11.00 -3.48 -19.48
CA LEU A 243 11.95 -2.57 -18.79
C LEU A 243 13.40 -3.04 -19.01
N LYS A 244 13.66 -4.34 -18.85
CA LYS A 244 15.00 -4.91 -19.05
C LYS A 244 15.46 -4.84 -20.51
N GLU A 245 14.58 -5.07 -21.47
CA GLU A 245 14.88 -4.93 -22.90
C GLU A 245 15.23 -3.49 -23.26
N LYS A 246 14.56 -2.51 -22.66
CA LYS A 246 14.74 -1.09 -23.02
C LYS A 246 15.89 -0.40 -22.28
N TRP A 247 16.17 -0.78 -21.04
CA TRP A 247 17.15 -0.11 -20.17
C TRP A 247 18.17 -1.08 -19.54
N GLY A 248 18.20 -2.31 -19.98
CA GLY A 248 19.12 -3.30 -19.43
C GLY A 248 20.60 -3.04 -19.70
N ASP A 249 20.90 -2.22 -20.71
CA ASP A 249 22.25 -1.80 -21.09
C ASP A 249 22.75 -0.58 -20.30
N VAL A 250 21.89 0.06 -19.48
CA VAL A 250 22.28 1.18 -18.61
C VAL A 250 22.99 0.61 -17.38
N GLU A 251 24.29 0.85 -17.27
CA GLU A 251 25.15 0.22 -16.25
C GLU A 251 24.80 0.64 -14.82
N SER A 252 24.28 1.86 -14.64
CA SER A 252 23.84 2.34 -13.33
C SER A 252 22.58 1.65 -12.82
N ILE A 253 21.81 0.94 -13.66
CA ILE A 253 20.55 0.30 -13.28
C ILE A 253 20.77 -1.14 -12.84
N ASN A 254 20.34 -1.45 -11.61
CA ASN A 254 20.37 -2.79 -11.04
C ASN A 254 18.95 -3.32 -10.75
N PHE A 255 18.54 -4.33 -11.51
CA PHE A 255 17.35 -5.15 -11.24
C PHE A 255 17.71 -6.21 -10.20
N ALA A 256 17.62 -5.86 -8.93
CA ALA A 256 18.17 -6.65 -7.82
C ALA A 256 17.31 -7.85 -7.39
N GLY A 257 16.11 -7.98 -7.98
CA GLY A 257 15.16 -9.03 -7.64
C GLY A 257 14.43 -8.80 -6.32
N PHE A 258 13.56 -9.74 -5.97
CA PHE A 258 12.87 -9.73 -4.69
C PHE A 258 13.89 -9.86 -3.53
N MET A 259 13.68 -9.09 -2.48
CA MET A 259 14.52 -9.09 -1.29
C MET A 259 13.73 -9.55 -0.06
N THR A 260 14.40 -10.27 0.85
CA THR A 260 13.86 -10.50 2.19
C THR A 260 13.82 -9.19 2.96
N LYS A 261 13.05 -9.14 4.04
CA LYS A 261 12.91 -7.94 4.88
C LYS A 261 14.28 -7.50 5.43
N GLU A 262 15.09 -8.44 5.91
CA GLU A 262 16.42 -8.19 6.46
C GLU A 262 17.35 -7.53 5.44
N LYS A 263 17.35 -8.03 4.20
CA LYS A 263 18.14 -7.46 3.11
C LYS A 263 17.64 -6.09 2.69
N LEU A 264 16.32 -5.90 2.62
CA LEU A 264 15.71 -4.62 2.27
C LEU A 264 16.04 -3.54 3.30
N TYR A 265 15.93 -3.85 4.59
CA TYR A 265 16.30 -2.93 5.67
C TYR A 265 17.79 -2.60 5.64
N GLY A 266 18.67 -3.55 5.24
CA GLY A 266 20.08 -3.27 4.96
C GLY A 266 20.28 -2.22 3.86
N TYR A 267 19.48 -2.31 2.80
CA TYR A 267 19.48 -1.27 1.76
C TYR A 267 18.91 0.06 2.26
N TYR A 268 17.87 0.08 3.08
CA TYR A 268 17.39 1.32 3.69
C TYR A 268 18.48 2.03 4.49
N GLN A 269 19.26 1.28 5.27
CA GLN A 269 20.35 1.86 6.06
C GLN A 269 21.57 2.28 5.21
N SER A 270 21.86 1.60 4.10
CA SER A 270 23.07 1.84 3.29
C SER A 270 22.85 2.74 2.08
N ALA A 271 21.64 2.80 1.51
CA ALA A 271 21.33 3.67 0.38
C ALA A 271 21.42 5.15 0.78
N ASP A 272 21.79 5.99 -0.17
CA ASP A 272 21.96 7.43 0.04
C ASP A 272 20.67 8.22 -0.17
N CYS A 273 19.74 7.68 -1.00
CA CYS A 273 18.48 8.34 -1.32
C CYS A 273 17.41 7.29 -1.68
N LEU A 274 16.19 7.48 -1.16
CA LEU A 274 15.00 6.78 -1.66
C LEU A 274 14.44 7.53 -2.86
N VAL A 275 14.12 6.82 -3.95
CA VAL A 275 13.35 7.37 -5.07
C VAL A 275 12.03 6.62 -5.17
N PHE A 276 10.90 7.33 -5.15
CA PHE A 276 9.58 6.70 -5.13
C PHE A 276 8.64 7.34 -6.16
N PRO A 277 8.69 6.90 -7.44
CA PRO A 277 8.00 7.51 -8.57
C PRO A 277 6.57 6.99 -8.78
N SER A 278 5.99 6.25 -7.82
CA SER A 278 4.67 5.64 -7.93
C SER A 278 3.58 6.66 -8.28
N LYS A 279 2.72 6.33 -9.24
CA LYS A 279 1.63 7.20 -9.69
C LYS A 279 0.42 7.19 -8.77
N VAL A 280 0.27 6.18 -7.95
CA VAL A 280 -0.81 6.06 -6.97
C VAL A 280 -0.42 5.08 -5.87
N GLU A 281 -0.72 5.44 -4.63
CA GLU A 281 -0.57 4.61 -3.42
C GLU A 281 -1.70 4.92 -2.44
N THR A 282 -1.99 3.97 -1.58
CA THR A 282 -2.85 4.23 -0.41
C THR A 282 -2.06 4.71 0.79
N TRP A 283 -0.79 4.29 0.89
CA TRP A 283 0.14 4.75 1.91
C TRP A 283 1.54 4.95 1.34
N GLY A 284 2.19 3.92 0.80
CA GLY A 284 3.58 3.97 0.37
C GLY A 284 4.52 3.54 1.50
N LEU A 285 4.29 2.38 2.08
CA LEU A 285 5.09 1.82 3.19
C LEU A 285 6.61 2.00 3.04
N PRO A 286 7.24 1.83 1.85
CA PRO A 286 8.67 2.04 1.71
C PRO A 286 9.15 3.45 2.10
N ILE A 287 8.30 4.47 2.02
CA ILE A 287 8.64 5.83 2.41
C ILE A 287 8.81 5.89 3.93
N THR A 288 7.82 5.41 4.69
CA THR A 288 7.88 5.39 6.17
C THR A 288 8.96 4.45 6.68
N GLU A 289 9.11 3.26 6.07
CA GLU A 289 10.18 2.31 6.42
C GLU A 289 11.58 2.92 6.20
N PHE A 290 11.77 3.66 5.10
CA PHE A 290 13.04 4.34 4.82
C PHE A 290 13.29 5.48 5.82
N MET A 291 12.31 6.32 6.12
CA MET A 291 12.41 7.38 7.12
C MET A 291 12.87 6.84 8.48
N GLU A 292 12.31 5.70 8.90
CA GLU A 292 12.66 5.07 10.18
C GLU A 292 14.04 4.41 10.19
N ALA A 293 14.39 3.70 9.11
CA ALA A 293 15.61 2.90 9.05
C ALA A 293 16.85 3.72 8.68
N SER A 294 16.71 4.79 7.89
CA SER A 294 17.83 5.57 7.35
C SER A 294 18.13 6.85 8.09
N GLY A 295 17.25 7.28 9.00
CA GLY A 295 17.35 8.60 9.64
C GLY A 295 17.05 9.74 8.67
N ASP A 296 17.89 10.77 8.67
CA ASP A 296 17.67 12.02 7.93
C ASP A 296 18.27 12.01 6.50
N LYS A 297 18.11 10.90 5.78
CA LYS A 297 18.54 10.80 4.38
C LYS A 297 17.51 11.37 3.40
N PRO A 298 17.96 11.89 2.24
CA PRO A 298 17.07 12.47 1.24
C PRO A 298 16.13 11.45 0.60
N MET A 299 14.95 11.93 0.21
CA MET A 299 13.97 11.20 -0.57
C MET A 299 13.55 12.03 -1.79
N LEU A 300 13.43 11.38 -2.96
CA LEU A 300 12.82 11.95 -4.17
C LEU A 300 11.48 11.24 -4.40
N LEU A 301 10.39 11.95 -4.24
CA LEU A 301 9.04 11.40 -4.26
C LEU A 301 8.22 12.00 -5.40
N ALA A 302 7.33 11.21 -5.99
CA ALA A 302 6.36 11.74 -6.94
C ALA A 302 5.50 12.83 -6.28
N ASP A 303 5.33 13.97 -6.94
CA ASP A 303 4.50 15.09 -6.46
C ASP A 303 3.01 14.74 -6.57
N LEU A 304 2.55 13.94 -5.61
CA LEU A 304 1.19 13.42 -5.51
C LEU A 304 0.71 13.42 -4.06
N PRO A 305 -0.60 13.56 -3.82
CA PRO A 305 -1.15 13.70 -2.46
C PRO A 305 -0.65 12.66 -1.46
N TYR A 306 -0.55 11.39 -1.87
CA TYR A 306 -0.09 10.33 -0.98
C TYR A 306 1.33 10.55 -0.46
N ALA A 307 2.22 11.09 -1.31
CA ALA A 307 3.62 11.25 -0.99
C ALA A 307 3.83 12.35 0.06
N HIS A 308 3.10 13.45 -0.04
CA HIS A 308 3.10 14.53 0.94
C HIS A 308 2.62 14.04 2.32
N GLU A 309 1.56 13.25 2.35
CA GLU A 309 1.04 12.71 3.61
C GLU A 309 1.98 11.66 4.23
N THR A 310 2.49 10.72 3.42
CA THR A 310 3.37 9.65 3.93
C THR A 310 4.72 10.17 4.39
N SER A 311 5.24 11.21 3.74
CA SER A 311 6.53 11.82 4.12
C SER A 311 6.41 12.92 5.18
N ALA A 312 5.23 13.12 5.76
CA ALA A 312 5.00 14.14 6.78
C ALA A 312 5.98 13.98 7.97
N GLY A 313 6.70 15.07 8.28
CA GLY A 313 7.75 15.10 9.31
C GLY A 313 9.17 14.79 8.80
N ALA A 314 9.34 14.42 7.53
CA ALA A 314 10.66 14.28 6.92
C ALA A 314 11.30 15.67 6.67
N SER A 315 12.63 15.76 6.77
CA SER A 315 13.37 17.02 6.66
C SER A 315 13.96 17.27 5.27
N LYS A 316 14.10 16.25 4.40
CA LYS A 316 14.81 16.31 3.13
C LYS A 316 14.05 15.60 2.02
N VAL A 317 13.00 16.22 1.50
CA VAL A 317 12.17 15.64 0.44
C VAL A 317 12.22 16.53 -0.80
N GLY A 318 12.53 15.93 -1.95
CA GLY A 318 12.40 16.56 -3.25
C GLY A 318 11.21 15.98 -4.00
N PHE A 319 10.15 16.75 -4.20
CA PHE A 319 9.02 16.32 -5.00
C PHE A 319 9.28 16.54 -6.50
N PHE A 320 8.82 15.64 -7.35
CA PHE A 320 8.96 15.74 -8.79
C PHE A 320 7.72 15.25 -9.53
N ASN A 321 7.46 15.79 -10.71
CA ASN A 321 6.37 15.33 -11.57
C ASN A 321 6.64 13.87 -12.03
N PRO A 322 5.79 12.89 -11.69
CA PRO A 322 5.99 11.47 -12.06
C PRO A 322 5.96 11.21 -13.58
N ASN A 323 5.56 12.20 -14.38
CA ASN A 323 5.56 12.13 -15.83
C ASN A 323 6.77 12.85 -16.47
N ASP A 324 7.67 13.46 -15.68
CA ASP A 324 8.85 14.16 -16.14
C ASP A 324 10.16 13.50 -15.67
N PRO A 325 10.73 12.55 -16.43
CA PRO A 325 12.01 11.94 -16.10
C PRO A 325 13.19 12.92 -16.11
N VAL A 326 13.09 14.06 -16.81
CA VAL A 326 14.16 15.08 -16.86
C VAL A 326 14.21 15.84 -15.55
N GLU A 327 13.08 16.18 -14.96
CA GLU A 327 13.02 16.77 -13.63
C GLU A 327 13.62 15.82 -12.58
N LEU A 328 13.22 14.55 -12.58
CA LEU A 328 13.79 13.54 -11.69
C LEU A 328 15.31 13.43 -11.87
N LYS A 329 15.78 13.36 -13.12
CA LYS A 329 17.22 13.32 -13.44
C LYS A 329 17.97 14.53 -12.87
N ASN A 330 17.40 15.74 -12.97
CA ASN A 330 18.03 16.95 -12.43
C ASN A 330 18.17 16.88 -10.90
N LYS A 331 17.12 16.51 -10.18
CA LYS A 331 17.15 16.31 -8.72
C LYS A 331 18.15 15.23 -8.30
N MET A 332 18.21 14.10 -9.02
CA MET A 332 19.23 13.06 -8.79
C MET A 332 20.65 13.61 -8.99
N LYS A 333 20.87 14.43 -10.03
CA LYS A 333 22.16 15.06 -10.32
C LYS A 333 22.60 16.02 -9.23
N ASP A 334 21.68 16.82 -8.69
CA ASP A 334 21.96 17.78 -7.63
C ASP A 334 22.43 17.03 -6.36
N LEU A 335 21.78 15.92 -5.99
CA LEU A 335 22.22 15.06 -4.90
C LEU A 335 23.62 14.47 -5.11
N LEU A 336 23.99 14.10 -6.34
CA LEU A 336 25.37 13.64 -6.63
C LEU A 336 26.42 14.73 -6.40
N LYS A 337 26.03 16.00 -6.46
CA LYS A 337 26.89 17.16 -6.17
C LYS A 337 26.82 17.61 -4.71
N ASN A 338 26.10 16.85 -3.85
CA ASN A 338 25.77 17.25 -2.48
C ASN A 338 24.94 18.55 -2.41
N ASP A 339 24.25 18.91 -3.47
CA ASP A 339 23.31 20.05 -3.47
C ASP A 339 21.93 19.58 -2.99
N ILE A 340 21.56 20.04 -1.82
CA ILE A 340 20.27 19.74 -1.16
C ILE A 340 19.32 20.94 -1.16
N SER A 341 19.66 22.03 -1.86
CA SER A 341 18.90 23.29 -1.86
C SER A 341 17.45 23.14 -2.39
N ALA A 342 17.21 22.14 -3.23
CA ALA A 342 15.89 21.83 -3.78
C ALA A 342 15.09 20.82 -2.92
N LEU A 343 15.61 20.44 -1.75
CA LEU A 343 14.89 19.60 -0.80
C LEU A 343 14.20 20.46 0.25
N GLU A 344 13.03 20.03 0.68
CA GLU A 344 12.25 20.73 1.68
C GLU A 344 11.87 19.81 2.86
N ALA A 345 11.59 20.42 4.00
CA ALA A 345 10.99 19.73 5.13
C ALA A 345 9.48 19.66 4.94
N VAL A 346 8.92 18.48 5.08
CA VAL A 346 7.47 18.27 4.96
C VAL A 346 6.83 18.44 6.34
N PRO A 347 5.92 19.40 6.52
CA PRO A 347 5.26 19.62 7.81
C PRO A 347 4.46 18.39 8.24
N LYS A 348 4.31 18.18 9.54
CA LYS A 348 3.39 17.17 10.07
C LYS A 348 1.97 17.55 9.70
N LEU A 349 1.22 16.57 9.23
CA LEU A 349 -0.17 16.76 8.83
C LEU A 349 -1.09 16.55 10.05
N GLU A 350 -1.95 17.50 10.32
CA GLU A 350 -3.07 17.32 11.23
C GLU A 350 -4.26 16.70 10.49
N ILE A 351 -4.70 15.55 10.98
CA ILE A 351 -5.83 14.81 10.39
C ILE A 351 -7.06 15.07 11.27
N GLU A 352 -8.12 15.59 10.64
CA GLU A 352 -9.40 15.84 11.29
C GLU A 352 -10.13 14.52 11.64
N GLU A 353 -10.81 14.54 12.76
CA GLU A 353 -11.66 13.42 13.19
C GLU A 353 -12.77 13.08 12.15
N PRO A 354 -13.20 11.82 12.07
CA PRO A 354 -12.69 10.68 12.83
C PRO A 354 -11.38 10.13 12.23
N LYS A 355 -10.43 9.84 13.13
CA LYS A 355 -9.14 9.20 12.82
C LYS A 355 -8.83 8.12 13.86
N ALA A 356 -7.91 7.22 13.53
CA ALA A 356 -7.38 6.21 14.44
C ALA A 356 -5.92 5.93 14.11
N ASP A 357 -5.03 6.07 15.08
CA ASP A 357 -3.59 5.84 14.92
C ASP A 357 -3.18 4.40 15.32
N SER A 358 -4.16 3.59 15.76
CA SER A 358 -3.97 2.19 16.14
C SER A 358 -5.23 1.35 15.90
N TRP A 359 -5.06 0.02 15.82
CA TRP A 359 -6.20 -0.90 15.78
C TRP A 359 -7.10 -0.76 17.01
N LYS A 360 -6.53 -0.45 18.16
CA LYS A 360 -7.30 -0.21 19.40
C LYS A 360 -8.25 0.97 19.21
N GLU A 361 -7.75 2.13 18.83
CA GLU A 361 -8.56 3.33 18.59
C GLU A 361 -9.60 3.10 17.49
N LEU A 362 -9.20 2.41 16.40
CA LEU A 362 -10.14 2.09 15.34
C LEU A 362 -11.30 1.23 15.85
N PHE A 363 -11.04 0.19 16.63
CA PHE A 363 -12.08 -0.65 17.16
C PHE A 363 -12.89 0.03 18.26
N GLU A 364 -12.32 0.96 19.04
CA GLU A 364 -13.09 1.82 19.96
C GLU A 364 -14.15 2.63 19.19
N ILE A 365 -13.81 3.23 18.05
CA ILE A 365 -14.77 3.94 17.19
C ILE A 365 -15.81 2.98 16.57
N LEU A 366 -15.40 1.80 16.13
CA LEU A 366 -16.29 0.84 15.48
C LEU A 366 -17.25 0.15 16.44
N LEU A 367 -16.84 -0.06 17.68
CA LEU A 367 -17.64 -0.73 18.71
C LEU A 367 -18.49 0.27 19.51
N GLY A 368 -18.12 1.56 19.55
CA GLY A 368 -18.83 2.74 20.00
C GLY A 368 -19.54 2.67 21.24
#